data_2fe49ea967c84640938cc31a5b35772c
#
_entry.id   2fe49ea967c84640938cc31a5b35772c
#
_cell.length_a   1.000
_cell.length_b   1.000
_cell.length_c   1.000
_cell.angle_alpha   90.00
_cell.angle_beta   90.00
_cell.angle_gamma   90.00
#
_symmetry.space_group_name_H-M   'P 1'
#
loop_
_entity.id
_entity.type
_entity.pdbx_description
1 polymer ?
#
loop_
_entity_poly.entity_id
_entity_poly.type
_entity_poly.pdbx_seq_one_letter_code
_entity_poly.pdbx_strand_id
1 'polypeptide(L)'
;MKTPLRYQITEYDCGPTSLLNAVSFLFEREEIPPEIVRNIMLYSLDTFGTDGVSGKSGTSHTAMLFLSHWLDGFGKTGRLRIRSDYLTGRDVNLGADSRIVSALRRGGAAVVRLDLDGWHYVLLTGIEGDGVFVFDPYDPAEPFPAEDVTFVQGHGGQYNRIVPCARFETQELRPYGFGPYEQREAVLLFNTDVELTEENTVEYMI
;
A
#
# COMPACT_ATOMS: atom_id res chain seq x y z
N MET A 1 -5.81 -6.96 19.10
CA MET A 1 -5.37 -8.14 18.29
C MET A 1 -5.29 -7.77 16.83
N LYS A 2 -4.14 -7.97 16.14
CA LYS A 2 -4.00 -7.69 14.71
C LYS A 2 -4.96 -8.53 13.87
N THR A 3 -5.58 -7.92 12.87
CA THR A 3 -6.36 -8.63 11.86
C THR A 3 -5.42 -9.16 10.78
N PRO A 4 -5.53 -10.43 10.36
CA PRO A 4 -4.75 -10.92 9.22
C PRO A 4 -5.03 -10.10 7.96
N LEU A 5 -4.00 -9.87 7.15
CA LEU A 5 -4.16 -9.23 5.84
C LEU A 5 -4.98 -10.14 4.92
N ARG A 6 -5.73 -9.53 4.01
CA ARG A 6 -6.74 -10.23 3.21
C ARG A 6 -6.39 -10.18 1.73
N TYR A 7 -6.78 -11.23 1.04
CA TYR A 7 -6.82 -11.23 -0.42
C TYR A 7 -8.04 -10.48 -0.93
N GLN A 8 -7.94 -9.94 -2.13
CA GLN A 8 -9.07 -9.33 -2.83
C GLN A 8 -10.15 -10.36 -3.16
N ILE A 9 -11.39 -9.92 -3.25
CA ILE A 9 -12.54 -10.80 -3.50
C ILE A 9 -12.85 -10.87 -5.00
N THR A 10 -12.61 -9.77 -5.71
CA THR A 10 -12.84 -9.65 -7.15
C THR A 10 -11.56 -9.20 -7.85
N GLU A 11 -11.54 -9.20 -9.17
CA GLU A 11 -10.40 -8.71 -9.96
C GLU A 11 -10.22 -7.18 -9.91
N TYR A 12 -11.15 -6.45 -9.28
CA TYR A 12 -11.20 -4.98 -9.32
C TYR A 12 -10.94 -4.31 -7.97
N ASP A 13 -10.94 -5.04 -6.87
CA ASP A 13 -10.88 -4.48 -5.51
C ASP A 13 -9.48 -4.50 -4.87
N CYS A 14 -8.41 -4.55 -5.68
CA CYS A 14 -7.04 -4.44 -5.18
C CYS A 14 -6.79 -3.13 -4.40
N GLY A 15 -7.33 -2.00 -4.87
CA GLY A 15 -7.20 -0.69 -4.23
C GLY A 15 -7.78 -0.65 -2.81
N PRO A 16 -9.10 -0.86 -2.63
CA PRO A 16 -9.70 -0.89 -1.29
C PRO A 16 -9.11 -1.97 -0.40
N THR A 17 -8.80 -3.15 -0.95
CA THR A 17 -8.20 -4.24 -0.17
C THR A 17 -6.81 -3.85 0.34
N SER A 18 -5.96 -3.23 -0.49
CA SER A 18 -4.64 -2.75 -0.07
C SER A 18 -4.72 -1.65 0.98
N LEU A 19 -5.67 -0.70 0.86
CA LEU A 19 -5.89 0.33 1.89
C LEU A 19 -6.39 -0.28 3.21
N LEU A 20 -7.34 -1.20 3.18
CA LEU A 20 -7.83 -1.90 4.37
C LEU A 20 -6.73 -2.75 5.02
N ASN A 21 -5.89 -3.38 4.20
CA ASN A 21 -4.72 -4.12 4.67
C ASN A 21 -3.72 -3.19 5.34
N ALA A 22 -3.45 -1.99 4.79
CA ALA A 22 -2.56 -1.02 5.41
C ALA A 22 -3.07 -0.58 6.79
N VAL A 23 -4.37 -0.29 6.92
CA VAL A 23 -4.99 0.03 8.22
C VAL A 23 -4.90 -1.16 9.18
N SER A 24 -5.18 -2.40 8.72
CA SER A 24 -5.09 -3.60 9.55
C SER A 24 -3.65 -3.94 9.97
N PHE A 25 -2.66 -3.56 9.15
CA PHE A 25 -1.24 -3.69 9.47
C PHE A 25 -0.82 -2.72 10.58
N LEU A 26 -1.27 -1.47 10.50
CA LEU A 26 -0.86 -0.39 11.41
C LEU A 26 -1.58 -0.42 12.76
N PHE A 27 -2.85 -0.83 12.80
CA PHE A 27 -3.71 -0.72 13.97
C PHE A 27 -4.20 -2.08 14.47
N GLU A 28 -4.50 -2.16 15.75
CA GLU A 28 -5.23 -3.29 16.31
C GLU A 28 -6.70 -3.22 15.88
N ARG A 29 -7.34 -4.38 15.75
CA ARG A 29 -8.75 -4.47 15.31
C ARG A 29 -9.69 -3.59 16.12
N GLU A 30 -9.46 -3.53 17.42
CA GLU A 30 -10.29 -2.80 18.38
C GLU A 30 -10.17 -1.28 18.26
N GLU A 31 -9.09 -0.80 17.63
CA GLU A 31 -8.83 0.64 17.41
C GLU A 31 -9.52 1.16 16.15
N ILE A 32 -9.84 0.28 15.18
CA ILE A 32 -10.31 0.67 13.84
C ILE A 32 -11.81 1.01 13.89
N PRO A 33 -12.20 2.29 13.74
CA PRO A 33 -13.60 2.67 13.68
C PRO A 33 -14.27 2.13 12.40
N PRO A 34 -15.55 1.72 12.46
CA PRO A 34 -16.25 1.16 11.31
C PRO A 34 -16.36 2.14 10.13
N GLU A 35 -16.28 3.44 10.37
CA GLU A 35 -16.29 4.47 9.32
C GLU A 35 -15.07 4.36 8.39
N ILE A 36 -13.92 3.91 8.89
CA ILE A 36 -12.73 3.69 8.06
C ILE A 36 -13.03 2.62 6.99
N VAL A 37 -13.53 1.48 7.42
CA VAL A 37 -13.87 0.37 6.52
C VAL A 37 -14.95 0.79 5.53
N ARG A 38 -16.03 1.42 6.04
CA ARG A 38 -17.15 1.88 5.21
C ARG A 38 -16.69 2.85 4.13
N ASN A 39 -15.90 3.86 4.49
CA ASN A 39 -15.53 4.92 3.53
C ASN A 39 -14.48 4.44 2.53
N ILE A 40 -13.52 3.62 2.93
CA ILE A 40 -12.59 3.01 1.98
C ILE A 40 -13.39 2.22 0.92
N MET A 41 -14.30 1.34 1.33
CA MET A 41 -15.10 0.55 0.38
C MET A 41 -16.04 1.41 -0.48
N LEU A 42 -16.64 2.45 0.10
CA LEU A 42 -17.63 3.29 -0.59
C LEU A 42 -17.01 4.14 -1.71
N TYR A 43 -15.78 4.62 -1.52
CA TYR A 43 -15.16 5.60 -2.42
C TYR A 43 -14.05 5.04 -3.31
N SER A 44 -13.75 3.74 -3.23
CA SER A 44 -12.64 3.15 -3.97
C SER A 44 -13.01 2.63 -5.35
N LEU A 45 -14.20 2.05 -5.53
CA LEU A 45 -14.59 1.44 -6.80
C LEU A 45 -15.40 2.47 -7.64
N ASP A 46 -14.74 3.56 -7.98
CA ASP A 46 -15.35 4.75 -8.59
C ASP A 46 -15.31 4.77 -10.11
N THR A 47 -14.55 3.87 -10.73
CA THR A 47 -14.37 3.85 -12.18
C THR A 47 -15.48 3.02 -12.87
N PHE A 48 -15.79 3.42 -14.11
CA PHE A 48 -16.72 2.71 -14.97
C PHE A 48 -15.95 1.91 -16.02
N GLY A 49 -16.34 0.67 -16.23
CA GLY A 49 -15.85 -0.12 -17.34
C GLY A 49 -16.27 0.46 -18.71
N THR A 50 -15.65 -0.03 -19.78
CA THR A 50 -16.03 0.35 -21.16
C THR A 50 -17.46 -0.01 -21.51
N ASP A 51 -18.06 -0.93 -20.76
CA ASP A 51 -19.47 -1.34 -20.82
C ASP A 51 -20.40 -0.43 -19.99
N GLY A 52 -19.86 0.61 -19.33
CA GLY A 52 -20.61 1.54 -18.50
C GLY A 52 -20.98 0.97 -17.11
N VAL A 53 -20.47 -0.19 -16.73
CA VAL A 53 -20.73 -0.80 -15.42
C VAL A 53 -19.76 -0.24 -14.39
N SER A 54 -20.31 0.29 -13.29
CA SER A 54 -19.53 0.82 -12.16
C SER A 54 -18.77 -0.28 -11.45
N GLY A 55 -17.56 0.05 -10.98
CA GLY A 55 -16.71 -0.83 -10.17
C GLY A 55 -15.95 -1.89 -10.94
N LYS A 56 -16.08 -1.97 -12.27
CA LYS A 56 -15.39 -2.93 -13.12
C LYS A 56 -14.09 -2.40 -13.77
N SER A 57 -13.55 -1.32 -13.27
CA SER A 57 -12.26 -0.75 -13.72
C SER A 57 -11.37 -0.34 -12.57
N GLY A 58 -11.64 -0.91 -11.39
CA GLY A 58 -10.83 -0.71 -10.19
C GLY A 58 -11.00 0.68 -9.56
N THR A 59 -9.90 1.20 -9.01
CA THR A 59 -9.84 2.43 -8.24
C THR A 59 -9.08 3.50 -9.03
N SER A 60 -9.65 4.70 -9.15
CA SER A 60 -8.99 5.82 -9.82
C SER A 60 -7.94 6.51 -8.94
N HIS A 61 -7.02 7.26 -9.57
CA HIS A 61 -6.10 8.18 -8.86
C HIS A 61 -6.85 9.18 -7.97
N THR A 62 -8.00 9.67 -8.45
CA THR A 62 -8.82 10.64 -7.70
C THR A 62 -9.38 10.03 -6.43
N ALA A 63 -9.84 8.79 -6.48
CA ALA A 63 -10.32 8.07 -5.32
C ALA A 63 -9.20 7.83 -4.29
N MET A 64 -8.00 7.42 -4.75
CA MET A 64 -6.85 7.21 -3.86
C MET A 64 -6.39 8.51 -3.21
N LEU A 65 -6.30 9.60 -3.97
CA LEU A 65 -6.01 10.94 -3.45
C LEU A 65 -7.05 11.38 -2.40
N PHE A 66 -8.34 11.24 -2.73
CA PHE A 66 -9.44 11.59 -1.83
C PHE A 66 -9.35 10.78 -0.53
N LEU A 67 -9.17 9.47 -0.62
CA LEU A 67 -9.10 8.59 0.55
C LEU A 67 -7.86 8.89 1.41
N SER A 68 -6.72 9.18 0.79
CA SER A 68 -5.53 9.60 1.54
C SER A 68 -5.79 10.88 2.35
N HIS A 69 -6.34 11.92 1.71
CA HIS A 69 -6.68 13.17 2.39
C HIS A 69 -7.78 12.99 3.45
N TRP A 70 -8.77 12.14 3.16
CA TRP A 70 -9.84 11.85 4.11
C TRP A 70 -9.29 11.12 5.35
N LEU A 71 -8.40 10.13 5.18
CA LEU A 71 -7.76 9.41 6.29
C LEU A 71 -6.91 10.35 7.14
N ASP A 72 -6.12 11.23 6.52
CA ASP A 72 -5.34 12.25 7.24
C ASP A 72 -6.24 13.21 8.03
N GLY A 73 -7.31 13.69 7.39
CA GLY A 73 -8.33 14.51 8.06
C GLY A 73 -9.04 13.80 9.20
N PHE A 74 -9.35 12.50 9.03
CA PHE A 74 -9.94 11.68 10.07
C PHE A 74 -9.01 11.53 11.27
N GLY A 75 -7.71 11.33 11.02
CA GLY A 75 -6.68 11.26 12.07
C GLY A 75 -6.65 12.52 12.95
N LYS A 76 -6.85 13.70 12.36
CA LYS A 76 -6.90 14.98 13.09
C LYS A 76 -8.09 15.09 14.04
N THR A 77 -9.11 14.26 13.89
CA THR A 77 -10.22 14.18 14.86
C THR A 77 -9.84 13.48 16.17
N GLY A 78 -8.70 12.80 16.21
CA GLY A 78 -8.21 12.02 17.35
C GLY A 78 -8.92 10.67 17.56
N ARG A 79 -9.85 10.29 16.69
CA ARG A 79 -10.61 9.02 16.80
C ARG A 79 -9.82 7.79 16.34
N LEU A 80 -8.83 7.99 15.49
CA LEU A 80 -7.80 7.03 15.09
C LEU A 80 -6.51 7.80 14.86
N ARG A 81 -5.41 7.36 15.39
CA ARG A 81 -4.10 8.03 15.29
C ARG A 81 -3.42 7.77 13.95
N ILE A 82 -4.15 7.97 12.87
CA ILE A 82 -3.72 7.76 11.50
C ILE A 82 -3.26 9.07 10.86
N ARG A 83 -2.14 9.02 10.14
CA ARG A 83 -1.69 10.06 9.21
C ARG A 83 -1.52 9.44 7.83
N SER A 84 -1.81 10.20 6.80
CA SER A 84 -1.68 9.76 5.42
C SER A 84 -1.09 10.83 4.53
N ASP A 85 -0.17 10.44 3.63
CA ASP A 85 0.43 11.28 2.61
C ASP A 85 0.23 10.65 1.24
N TYR A 86 -0.12 11.46 0.23
CA TYR A 86 -0.26 11.02 -1.15
C TYR A 86 0.94 11.44 -1.98
N LEU A 87 1.52 10.51 -2.74
CA LEU A 87 2.66 10.73 -3.61
C LEU A 87 2.29 10.44 -5.06
N THR A 88 2.89 11.18 -5.99
CA THR A 88 2.76 10.95 -7.44
C THR A 88 4.08 11.18 -8.16
N GLY A 89 4.15 10.69 -9.38
CA GLY A 89 5.24 10.99 -10.27
C GLY A 89 6.59 10.50 -9.76
N ARG A 90 7.58 11.38 -9.80
CA ARG A 90 8.96 11.08 -9.38
C ARG A 90 9.14 10.86 -7.89
N ASP A 91 8.19 11.31 -7.07
CA ASP A 91 8.21 11.07 -5.62
C ASP A 91 7.91 9.61 -5.28
N VAL A 92 7.35 8.85 -6.22
CA VAL A 92 7.13 7.40 -6.09
C VAL A 92 8.36 6.67 -6.62
N ASN A 93 9.30 6.41 -5.70
CA ASN A 93 10.55 5.70 -5.95
C ASN A 93 11.03 5.00 -4.67
N LEU A 94 12.03 4.12 -4.80
CA LEU A 94 12.68 3.40 -3.69
C LEU A 94 14.18 3.74 -3.58
N GLY A 95 14.59 4.87 -4.11
CA GLY A 95 15.97 5.38 -4.00
C GLY A 95 16.38 5.79 -2.57
N ALA A 96 17.61 6.26 -2.41
CA ALA A 96 18.18 6.58 -1.10
C ALA A 96 17.36 7.63 -0.31
N ASP A 97 16.83 8.64 -1.00
CA ASP A 97 16.04 9.73 -0.39
C ASP A 97 14.53 9.50 -0.54
N SER A 98 14.10 8.26 -0.78
CA SER A 98 12.71 7.91 -1.00
C SER A 98 11.86 8.14 0.25
N ARG A 99 10.74 8.86 0.06
CA ARG A 99 9.70 9.01 1.09
C ARG A 99 9.04 7.67 1.43
N ILE A 100 8.91 6.75 0.45
CA ILE A 100 8.40 5.40 0.68
C ILE A 100 9.35 4.63 1.59
N VAL A 101 10.65 4.58 1.24
CA VAL A 101 11.66 3.89 2.06
C VAL A 101 11.72 4.47 3.47
N SER A 102 11.70 5.81 3.60
CA SER A 102 11.63 6.48 4.90
C SER A 102 10.39 6.06 5.70
N ALA A 103 9.22 6.01 5.06
CA ALA A 103 7.98 5.60 5.71
C ALA A 103 8.06 4.17 6.25
N LEU A 104 8.53 3.22 5.42
CA LEU A 104 8.66 1.81 5.82
C LEU A 104 9.64 1.64 7.00
N ARG A 105 10.78 2.34 6.98
CA ARG A 105 11.77 2.30 8.07
C ARG A 105 11.26 2.88 9.39
N ARG A 106 10.29 3.79 9.33
CA ARG A 106 9.67 4.42 10.49
C ARG A 106 8.43 3.66 11.01
N GLY A 107 8.19 2.45 10.52
CA GLY A 107 7.06 1.62 10.92
C GLY A 107 5.73 2.00 10.24
N GLY A 108 5.80 2.81 9.18
CA GLY A 108 4.65 3.08 8.31
C GLY A 108 4.42 1.99 7.28
N ALA A 109 3.41 2.20 6.45
CA ALA A 109 3.05 1.34 5.33
C ALA A 109 2.83 2.16 4.07
N ALA A 110 2.99 1.57 2.89
CA ALA A 110 2.74 2.24 1.63
C ALA A 110 1.84 1.39 0.72
N VAL A 111 0.70 1.93 0.30
CA VAL A 111 -0.08 1.35 -0.79
C VAL A 111 0.42 1.97 -2.08
N VAL A 112 0.94 1.15 -2.98
CA VAL A 112 1.54 1.60 -4.24
C VAL A 112 0.82 1.02 -5.43
N ARG A 113 0.77 1.79 -6.51
CA ARG A 113 0.31 1.33 -7.81
C ARG A 113 1.47 0.84 -8.64
N LEU A 114 1.32 -0.31 -9.27
CA LEU A 114 2.33 -0.95 -10.11
C LEU A 114 1.68 -1.71 -11.27
N ASP A 115 2.49 -2.18 -12.20
CA ASP A 115 2.01 -3.04 -13.28
C ASP A 115 2.01 -4.52 -12.86
N LEU A 116 0.90 -5.20 -13.13
CA LEU A 116 0.75 -6.65 -12.95
C LEU A 116 -0.25 -7.20 -13.98
N ASP A 117 0.15 -7.17 -15.27
CA ASP A 117 -0.76 -7.40 -16.40
C ASP A 117 -1.93 -6.41 -16.41
N GLY A 118 -1.60 -5.15 -16.08
CA GLY A 118 -2.49 -4.03 -15.84
C GLY A 118 -2.19 -3.32 -14.52
N TRP A 119 -2.85 -2.19 -14.28
CA TRP A 119 -2.62 -1.42 -13.07
C TRP A 119 -3.19 -2.11 -11.83
N HIS A 120 -2.33 -2.28 -10.85
CA HIS A 120 -2.62 -3.03 -9.64
C HIS A 120 -2.11 -2.32 -8.39
N TYR A 121 -2.82 -2.43 -7.28
CA TYR A 121 -2.41 -1.88 -5.99
C TYR A 121 -1.95 -3.01 -5.07
N VAL A 122 -0.80 -2.78 -4.44
CA VAL A 122 -0.25 -3.67 -3.41
C VAL A 122 0.13 -2.87 -2.17
N LEU A 123 0.32 -3.57 -1.05
CA LEU A 123 0.78 -2.99 0.20
C LEU A 123 2.26 -3.32 0.40
N LEU A 124 3.09 -2.29 0.63
CA LEU A 124 4.45 -2.44 1.12
C LEU A 124 4.43 -2.31 2.64
N THR A 125 5.00 -3.29 3.34
CA THR A 125 4.96 -3.38 4.81
C THR A 125 6.33 -3.23 5.45
N GLY A 126 7.41 -3.27 4.67
CA GLY A 126 8.76 -3.13 5.17
C GLY A 126 9.81 -3.25 4.08
N ILE A 127 11.07 -3.05 4.48
CA ILE A 127 12.23 -3.16 3.61
C ILE A 127 13.43 -3.66 4.42
N GLU A 128 14.16 -4.62 3.88
CA GLU A 128 15.41 -5.13 4.46
C GLU A 128 16.44 -5.33 3.34
N GLY A 129 17.58 -4.63 3.44
CA GLY A 129 18.56 -4.61 2.37
C GLY A 129 17.96 -4.07 1.07
N ASP A 130 17.98 -4.89 0.03
CA ASP A 130 17.35 -4.61 -1.27
C ASP A 130 15.95 -5.21 -1.41
N GLY A 131 15.49 -5.99 -0.44
CA GLY A 131 14.20 -6.70 -0.48
C GLY A 131 13.08 -5.87 0.14
N VAL A 132 12.02 -5.61 -0.64
CA VAL A 132 10.78 -4.97 -0.18
C VAL A 132 9.78 -6.04 0.20
N PHE A 133 9.21 -5.93 1.39
CA PHE A 133 8.14 -6.81 1.87
C PHE A 133 6.81 -6.32 1.32
N VAL A 134 6.19 -7.13 0.47
CA VAL A 134 4.96 -6.82 -0.24
C VAL A 134 3.85 -7.75 0.20
N PHE A 135 2.71 -7.21 0.56
CA PHE A 135 1.48 -7.97 0.58
C PHE A 135 0.69 -7.65 -0.68
N ASP A 136 0.71 -8.59 -1.61
CA ASP A 136 -0.09 -8.55 -2.81
C ASP A 136 -1.48 -9.13 -2.50
N PRO A 137 -2.57 -8.36 -2.64
CA PRO A 137 -3.90 -8.88 -2.37
C PRO A 137 -4.39 -9.87 -3.43
N TYR A 138 -3.70 -9.95 -4.58
CA TYR A 138 -3.99 -10.94 -5.60
C TYR A 138 -3.19 -12.22 -5.35
N ASP A 139 -3.88 -13.35 -5.27
CA ASP A 139 -3.28 -14.67 -5.14
C ASP A 139 -3.51 -15.46 -6.42
N PRO A 140 -2.59 -15.38 -7.39
CA PRO A 140 -2.74 -16.09 -8.65
C PRO A 140 -2.66 -17.61 -8.42
N ALA A 141 -3.40 -18.37 -9.21
CA ALA A 141 -3.35 -19.84 -9.20
C ALA A 141 -1.94 -20.37 -9.56
N GLU A 142 -1.21 -19.59 -10.36
CA GLU A 142 0.19 -19.86 -10.71
C GLU A 142 1.04 -18.61 -10.46
N PRO A 143 2.27 -18.76 -9.91
CA PRO A 143 3.18 -17.63 -9.72
C PRO A 143 3.50 -16.96 -11.07
N PHE A 144 3.58 -15.61 -11.06
CA PHE A 144 4.07 -14.88 -12.23
C PHE A 144 5.51 -15.26 -12.57
N PRO A 145 5.90 -15.29 -13.86
CA PRO A 145 7.26 -15.58 -14.26
C PRO A 145 8.19 -14.38 -13.97
N ALA A 146 8.54 -14.21 -12.70
CA ALA A 146 9.47 -13.23 -12.22
C ALA A 146 10.47 -13.94 -11.30
N GLU A 147 11.61 -14.37 -11.87
CA GLU A 147 12.62 -15.19 -11.20
C GLU A 147 13.21 -14.53 -9.94
N ASP A 148 13.18 -13.19 -9.88
CA ASP A 148 13.70 -12.39 -8.77
C ASP A 148 12.64 -12.03 -7.72
N VAL A 149 11.39 -12.46 -7.88
CA VAL A 149 10.32 -12.28 -6.89
C VAL A 149 10.19 -13.55 -6.06
N THR A 150 10.41 -13.43 -4.76
CA THR A 150 10.24 -14.56 -3.83
C THR A 150 8.82 -14.61 -3.31
N PHE A 151 8.13 -15.72 -3.57
CA PHE A 151 6.81 -16.00 -3.00
C PHE A 151 6.98 -16.59 -1.61
N VAL A 152 6.31 -16.00 -0.63
CA VAL A 152 6.43 -16.36 0.78
C VAL A 152 5.13 -16.96 1.28
N GLN A 153 5.21 -18.19 1.81
CA GLN A 153 4.07 -18.87 2.43
C GLN A 153 4.21 -18.84 3.95
N GLY A 154 3.10 -18.70 4.67
CA GLY A 154 3.07 -18.84 6.13
C GLY A 154 3.37 -17.57 6.94
N HIS A 155 3.70 -16.44 6.33
CA HIS A 155 3.82 -15.14 7.00
C HIS A 155 2.48 -14.38 7.01
N GLY A 156 1.42 -15.04 7.32
CA GLY A 156 0.02 -14.61 7.21
C GLY A 156 -0.40 -13.39 8.02
N GLY A 157 0.38 -12.32 7.98
CA GLY A 157 0.04 -11.10 8.69
C GLY A 157 0.86 -9.90 8.27
N GLN A 158 1.89 -10.06 7.44
CA GLN A 158 2.76 -8.94 7.08
C GLN A 158 3.06 -8.84 5.58
N TYR A 159 3.45 -9.92 4.93
CA TYR A 159 3.78 -9.94 3.50
C TYR A 159 3.64 -11.35 2.92
N ASN A 160 3.47 -11.44 1.60
CA ASN A 160 3.42 -12.69 0.85
C ASN A 160 4.39 -12.72 -0.34
N ARG A 161 5.14 -11.62 -0.55
CA ARG A 161 6.19 -11.49 -1.55
C ARG A 161 7.39 -10.75 -0.98
N ILE A 162 8.59 -11.09 -1.46
CA ILE A 162 9.78 -10.25 -1.33
C ILE A 162 10.21 -9.88 -2.74
N VAL A 163 10.26 -8.58 -3.01
CA VAL A 163 10.52 -8.02 -4.34
C VAL A 163 11.74 -7.10 -4.28
N PRO A 164 12.77 -7.27 -5.11
CA PRO A 164 13.92 -6.38 -5.13
C PRO A 164 13.54 -4.93 -5.48
N CYS A 165 14.16 -3.93 -4.82
CA CYS A 165 13.94 -2.52 -5.12
C CYS A 165 14.10 -2.19 -6.60
N ALA A 166 15.12 -2.75 -7.25
CA ALA A 166 15.41 -2.54 -8.66
C ALA A 166 14.27 -2.97 -9.59
N ARG A 167 13.42 -3.91 -9.15
CA ARG A 167 12.28 -4.34 -9.97
C ARG A 167 11.20 -3.27 -10.06
N PHE A 168 10.98 -2.51 -9.00
CA PHE A 168 10.02 -1.41 -8.99
C PHE A 168 10.48 -0.23 -9.86
N GLU A 169 11.80 0.04 -9.88
CA GLU A 169 12.40 1.22 -10.49
C GLU A 169 12.51 1.13 -12.01
N THR A 170 11.39 0.98 -12.69
CA THR A 170 11.32 0.96 -14.16
C THR A 170 10.23 1.88 -14.68
N GLN A 171 10.41 2.42 -15.86
CA GLN A 171 9.36 3.10 -16.63
C GLN A 171 8.66 2.16 -17.63
N GLU A 172 9.18 0.96 -17.82
CA GLU A 172 8.55 -0.07 -18.63
C GLU A 172 7.44 -0.75 -17.83
N LEU A 173 6.38 -1.15 -18.54
CA LEU A 173 5.32 -1.97 -17.95
C LEU A 173 5.84 -3.41 -17.83
N ARG A 174 5.99 -3.87 -16.61
CA ARG A 174 6.39 -5.23 -16.26
C ARG A 174 5.93 -5.57 -14.84
N PRO A 175 5.73 -6.85 -14.52
CA PRO A 175 5.27 -7.26 -13.20
C PRO A 175 6.09 -6.65 -12.06
N TYR A 176 5.40 -5.99 -11.12
CA TYR A 176 5.92 -5.21 -9.99
C TYR A 176 6.69 -3.94 -10.36
N GLY A 177 6.69 -3.49 -11.62
CA GLY A 177 7.27 -2.21 -12.01
C GLY A 177 6.33 -1.04 -11.74
N PHE A 178 6.85 0.11 -11.29
CA PHE A 178 6.06 1.34 -11.11
C PHE A 178 5.59 1.95 -12.44
N GLY A 179 6.22 1.57 -13.56
CA GLY A 179 5.90 2.12 -14.86
C GLY A 179 6.29 3.61 -15.04
N PRO A 180 5.70 4.28 -16.05
CA PRO A 180 5.98 5.68 -16.36
C PRO A 180 5.67 6.61 -15.19
N TYR A 181 6.46 7.67 -15.00
CA TYR A 181 6.31 8.60 -13.87
C TYR A 181 4.90 9.19 -13.78
N GLU A 182 4.28 9.51 -14.92
CA GLU A 182 2.95 10.12 -14.99
C GLU A 182 1.84 9.22 -14.47
N GLN A 183 2.14 7.91 -14.35
CA GLN A 183 1.20 6.91 -13.89
C GLN A 183 1.46 6.44 -12.46
N ARG A 184 2.57 6.88 -11.86
CA ARG A 184 2.97 6.45 -10.52
C ARG A 184 2.16 7.16 -9.45
N GLU A 185 1.72 6.40 -8.46
CA GLU A 185 1.11 6.93 -7.25
C GLU A 185 1.36 6.00 -6.06
N ALA A 186 1.35 6.59 -4.87
CA ALA A 186 1.43 5.87 -3.61
C ALA A 186 0.68 6.62 -2.51
N VAL A 187 0.13 5.87 -1.57
CA VAL A 187 -0.45 6.38 -0.33
C VAL A 187 0.40 5.87 0.82
N LEU A 188 1.07 6.77 1.53
CA LEU A 188 1.79 6.46 2.76
C LEU A 188 0.82 6.55 3.93
N LEU A 189 0.88 5.58 4.85
CA LEU A 189 0.06 5.55 6.05
C LEU A 189 0.95 5.31 7.28
N PHE A 190 0.58 5.97 8.38
CA PHE A 190 1.29 5.88 9.64
C PHE A 190 0.32 5.76 10.80
N ASN A 191 0.69 4.98 11.80
CA ASN A 191 0.12 5.08 13.14
C ASN A 191 0.99 6.05 13.93
N THR A 192 0.46 7.25 14.22
CA THR A 192 1.23 8.33 14.85
C THR A 192 1.59 8.07 16.31
N ASP A 193 1.01 7.07 16.96
CA ASP A 193 1.37 6.68 18.33
C ASP A 193 2.65 5.84 18.38
N VAL A 194 2.99 5.14 17.27
CA VAL A 194 4.14 4.22 17.21
C VAL A 194 5.13 4.56 16.08
N GLU A 195 4.86 5.59 15.29
CA GLU A 195 5.76 6.06 14.24
C GLU A 195 7.10 6.48 14.84
N LEU A 196 8.21 5.95 14.30
CA LEU A 196 9.53 6.38 14.71
C LEU A 196 9.82 7.78 14.17
N THR A 197 10.08 8.72 15.07
CA THR A 197 10.45 10.11 14.77
C THR A 197 11.81 10.41 15.37
N GLU A 198 12.44 11.50 14.97
CA GLU A 198 13.72 11.95 15.58
C GLU A 198 13.57 12.17 17.10
N GLU A 199 12.38 12.57 17.55
CA GLU A 199 12.09 12.85 18.96
C GLU A 199 11.96 11.58 19.81
N ASN A 200 11.47 10.47 19.23
CA ASN A 200 11.23 9.22 19.95
C ASN A 200 12.20 8.09 19.57
N THR A 201 13.16 8.35 18.68
CA THR A 201 14.23 7.42 18.35
C THR A 201 15.40 7.69 19.30
N VAL A 202 15.61 6.80 20.26
CA VAL A 202 16.78 6.84 21.13
C VAL A 202 17.90 6.07 20.44
N GLU A 203 18.89 6.77 19.91
CA GLU A 203 20.15 6.14 19.49
C GLU A 203 20.90 5.66 20.74
N TYR A 204 20.89 4.37 20.99
CA TYR A 204 21.84 3.76 21.89
C TYR A 204 23.18 3.71 21.16
N MET A 205 24.01 4.70 21.39
CA MET A 205 25.43 4.61 21.06
C MET A 205 26.05 3.59 22.03
N ILE A 206 26.37 2.40 21.54
CA ILE A 206 27.18 1.40 22.22
C ILE A 206 28.62 1.58 21.77
#